data_c1d44bd572b261e92e518d88d6c4ff4e
#
_entry.id   c1d44bd572b261e92e518d88d6c4ff4e
#
_cell.length_a   1.000
_cell.length_b   1.000
_cell.length_c   1.000
_cell.angle_alpha   90.00
_cell.angle_beta   90.00
_cell.angle_gamma   90.00
#
_symmetry.space_group_name_H-M   'P 1'
#
loop_
_entity.id
_entity.type
_entity.pdbx_description
1 polymer ?
#
loop_
_entity_poly.entity_id
_entity_poly.type
_entity_poly.pdbx_seq_one_letter_code
_entity_poly.pdbx_strand_id
1 'polypeptide(L)'
;MYALVDCNNFYCSCERLFQPQLEGKPVIVLSNNDGCAIARSEEAKALGIDMGTPAFIIKKLIAEHNVAVFSSNYTLYGDMSERVMKTLAGFAPALEIYSIDEAFLDLTSLKYSDLLQLGESINQTIKKNIGIPVTVGIAPTKVLAKMANRYAKKNGLKKGVFMAGSPELAEEMMRSTKVGDIWGVGHQYALLLKRNGFHTAFDLLSAPEEWMRQNMTVVGQRILNELRGISCITWEPEVKAKKNICTSRSFGILMTDKFEIREALCNFAATVALKLRAQSSCTSRLQVFVQTNPHKTAEDQYLRSVIVNLQTPTNLTAEIIKHACRGLDVVYRPNTKYMKCGLTAMDLVPDTMVQTNLFEQDDRLKDRVMTAAMDRINQSMGKDLVRMAVQGYEKRYRPKLAFRSPRYTTNIRELLKVRI
;
A
#
# COMPACT_ATOMS: atom_id res chain seq x y z
N MET A 1 -20.85 15.45 6.66
CA MET A 1 -20.50 15.08 5.27
C MET A 1 -19.02 14.76 5.20
N TYR A 2 -18.66 13.82 4.35
CA TYR A 2 -17.27 13.45 4.06
C TYR A 2 -16.99 13.58 2.57
N ALA A 3 -15.79 14.00 2.20
CA ALA A 3 -15.31 13.88 0.82
C ALA A 3 -14.23 12.81 0.74
N LEU A 4 -14.28 11.95 -0.27
CA LEU A 4 -13.15 11.16 -0.70
C LEU A 4 -12.51 11.83 -1.91
N VAL A 5 -11.23 12.13 -1.82
CA VAL A 5 -10.39 12.57 -2.94
C VAL A 5 -9.48 11.43 -3.35
N ASP A 6 -9.50 11.07 -4.62
CA ASP A 6 -8.73 9.94 -5.19
C ASP A 6 -7.97 10.41 -6.43
N CYS A 7 -6.67 10.16 -6.48
CA CYS A 7 -5.82 10.50 -7.61
C CYS A 7 -6.02 9.50 -8.76
N ASN A 8 -6.48 10.00 -9.90
CA ASN A 8 -6.82 9.15 -11.05
C ASN A 8 -5.57 8.49 -11.63
N ASN A 9 -5.59 7.14 -11.71
CA ASN A 9 -4.49 6.35 -12.26
C ASN A 9 -3.11 6.76 -11.70
N PHE A 10 -3.03 6.99 -10.42
CA PHE A 10 -2.00 7.76 -9.72
C PHE A 10 -0.57 7.52 -10.23
N TYR A 11 -0.09 6.27 -10.26
CA TYR A 11 1.29 6.00 -10.71
C TYR A 11 1.50 6.37 -12.17
N CYS A 12 0.54 6.10 -13.05
CA CYS A 12 0.62 6.50 -14.45
C CYS A 12 0.60 8.02 -14.60
N SER A 13 -0.20 8.72 -13.79
CA SER A 13 -0.26 10.18 -13.77
C SER A 13 1.05 10.81 -13.27
N CYS A 14 1.70 10.18 -12.27
CA CYS A 14 3.04 10.61 -11.84
C CYS A 14 4.08 10.48 -12.96
N GLU A 15 4.06 9.40 -13.75
CA GLU A 15 4.99 9.22 -14.86
C GLU A 15 4.72 10.22 -16.00
N ARG A 16 3.45 10.46 -16.34
CA ARG A 16 3.05 11.43 -17.37
C ARG A 16 3.44 12.86 -17.03
N LEU A 17 3.37 13.23 -15.74
CA LEU A 17 3.74 14.59 -15.30
C LEU A 17 5.14 15.00 -15.74
N PHE A 18 6.09 14.07 -15.71
CA PHE A 18 7.50 14.30 -16.11
C PHE A 18 7.77 13.91 -17.56
N GLN A 19 6.80 13.33 -18.24
CA GLN A 19 6.89 12.87 -19.63
C GLN A 19 5.59 13.24 -20.38
N PRO A 20 5.35 14.55 -20.68
CA PRO A 20 4.10 15.03 -21.31
C PRO A 20 3.79 14.36 -22.65
N GLN A 21 4.81 13.87 -23.38
CA GLN A 21 4.64 13.11 -24.62
C GLN A 21 3.86 11.80 -24.47
N LEU A 22 3.59 11.36 -23.24
CA LEU A 22 2.76 10.18 -22.91
C LEU A 22 1.29 10.53 -22.73
N GLU A 23 0.90 11.81 -22.82
CA GLU A 23 -0.50 12.18 -22.74
C GLU A 23 -1.28 11.55 -23.91
N GLY A 24 -2.44 10.97 -23.60
CA GLY A 24 -3.26 10.22 -24.56
C GLY A 24 -2.69 8.87 -25.02
N LYS A 25 -1.52 8.44 -24.52
CA LYS A 25 -0.94 7.13 -24.82
C LYS A 25 -1.22 6.11 -23.74
N PRO A 26 -1.33 4.80 -24.07
CA PRO A 26 -1.47 3.77 -23.05
C PRO A 26 -0.20 3.66 -22.19
N VAL A 27 -0.37 3.77 -20.87
CA VAL A 27 0.72 3.68 -19.88
C VAL A 27 0.36 2.64 -18.83
N ILE A 28 1.31 1.79 -18.48
CA ILE A 28 1.21 0.86 -17.35
C ILE A 28 2.41 0.98 -16.42
N VAL A 29 2.16 0.75 -15.14
CA VAL A 29 3.23 0.60 -14.13
C VAL A 29 3.18 -0.82 -13.59
N LEU A 30 4.34 -1.47 -13.57
CA LEU A 30 4.51 -2.85 -13.12
C LEU A 30 4.86 -2.92 -11.63
N SER A 31 4.49 -4.02 -11.01
CA SER A 31 4.84 -4.36 -9.62
C SER A 31 6.33 -4.67 -9.48
N ASN A 32 6.78 -4.99 -8.25
CA ASN A 32 8.13 -5.49 -8.02
C ASN A 32 8.48 -6.66 -8.98
N ASN A 33 9.72 -6.70 -9.43
CA ASN A 33 10.24 -7.64 -10.43
C ASN A 33 9.58 -7.50 -11.82
N ASP A 34 8.97 -6.38 -12.10
CA ASP A 34 8.25 -6.12 -13.34
C ASP A 34 7.19 -7.23 -13.64
N GLY A 35 6.57 -7.73 -12.55
CA GLY A 35 5.75 -8.94 -12.62
C GLY A 35 4.37 -8.72 -13.20
N CYS A 36 3.59 -7.78 -12.67
CA CYS A 36 2.18 -7.58 -13.02
C CYS A 36 1.85 -6.09 -13.15
N ALA A 37 0.87 -5.73 -13.97
CA ALA A 37 0.35 -4.38 -14.07
C ALA A 37 -0.40 -3.98 -12.78
N ILE A 38 0.11 -2.97 -12.05
CA ILE A 38 -0.51 -2.44 -10.81
C ILE A 38 -1.10 -1.04 -10.96
N ALA A 39 -0.76 -0.33 -12.03
CA ALA A 39 -1.45 0.88 -12.43
C ALA A 39 -1.56 0.92 -13.95
N ARG A 40 -2.64 1.52 -14.44
CA ARG A 40 -2.96 1.58 -15.87
C ARG A 40 -3.67 2.89 -16.16
N SER A 41 -3.28 3.55 -17.25
CA SER A 41 -4.01 4.70 -17.76
C SER A 41 -5.36 4.28 -18.37
N GLU A 42 -6.24 5.22 -18.65
CA GLU A 42 -7.55 4.92 -19.27
C GLU A 42 -7.37 4.27 -20.64
N GLU A 43 -6.39 4.72 -21.43
CA GLU A 43 -6.07 4.12 -22.72
C GLU A 43 -5.59 2.66 -22.58
N ALA A 44 -4.80 2.36 -21.54
CA ALA A 44 -4.37 0.99 -21.27
C ALA A 44 -5.52 0.10 -20.79
N LYS A 45 -6.47 0.64 -20.03
CA LYS A 45 -7.71 -0.06 -19.66
C LYS A 45 -8.59 -0.35 -20.87
N ALA A 46 -8.69 0.60 -21.80
CA ALA A 46 -9.45 0.42 -23.06
C ALA A 46 -8.86 -0.69 -23.94
N LEU A 47 -7.57 -0.97 -23.86
CA LEU A 47 -6.92 -2.11 -24.50
C LEU A 47 -7.17 -3.46 -23.79
N GLY A 48 -7.96 -3.49 -22.73
CA GLY A 48 -8.28 -4.71 -21.98
C GLY A 48 -7.18 -5.16 -21.02
N ILE A 49 -6.24 -4.29 -20.65
CA ILE A 49 -5.24 -4.63 -19.64
C ILE A 49 -5.87 -4.54 -18.24
N ASP A 50 -6.05 -5.67 -17.57
CA ASP A 50 -6.64 -5.75 -16.24
C ASP A 50 -5.62 -5.57 -15.11
N MET A 51 -6.12 -5.16 -13.91
CA MET A 51 -5.31 -5.05 -12.70
C MET A 51 -4.75 -6.42 -12.31
N GLY A 52 -3.44 -6.47 -12.05
CA GLY A 52 -2.77 -7.72 -11.68
C GLY A 52 -2.39 -8.61 -12.87
N THR A 53 -2.69 -8.21 -14.10
CA THR A 53 -2.29 -8.97 -15.29
C THR A 53 -0.77 -9.14 -15.35
N PRO A 54 -0.25 -10.38 -15.45
CA PRO A 54 1.19 -10.61 -15.57
C PRO A 54 1.77 -10.00 -16.86
N ALA A 55 2.89 -9.29 -16.74
CA ALA A 55 3.49 -8.56 -17.86
C ALA A 55 3.85 -9.48 -19.05
N PHE A 56 4.24 -10.74 -18.78
CA PHE A 56 4.59 -11.69 -19.83
C PHE A 56 3.39 -12.09 -20.71
N ILE A 57 2.16 -12.07 -20.15
CA ILE A 57 0.93 -12.38 -20.92
C ILE A 57 0.60 -11.27 -21.91
N ILE A 58 0.80 -10.01 -21.50
CA ILE A 58 0.47 -8.83 -22.32
C ILE A 58 1.63 -8.33 -23.17
N LYS A 59 2.77 -9.05 -23.22
CA LYS A 59 3.97 -8.62 -23.96
C LYS A 59 3.68 -8.31 -25.44
N LYS A 60 2.85 -9.11 -26.11
CA LYS A 60 2.47 -8.91 -27.51
C LYS A 60 1.65 -7.62 -27.67
N LEU A 61 0.63 -7.44 -26.84
CA LEU A 61 -0.22 -6.25 -26.81
C LEU A 61 0.57 -4.97 -26.51
N ILE A 62 1.56 -5.03 -25.59
CA ILE A 62 2.47 -3.92 -25.31
C ILE A 62 3.21 -3.48 -26.58
N ALA A 63 3.74 -4.44 -27.35
CA ALA A 63 4.49 -4.15 -28.59
C ALA A 63 3.59 -3.62 -29.71
N GLU A 64 2.41 -4.22 -29.91
CA GLU A 64 1.46 -3.84 -30.99
C GLU A 64 0.88 -2.43 -30.79
N HIS A 65 0.62 -2.04 -29.53
CA HIS A 65 0.00 -0.74 -29.22
C HIS A 65 0.96 0.29 -28.65
N ASN A 66 2.27 0.03 -28.69
CA ASN A 66 3.31 0.95 -28.13
C ASN A 66 2.97 1.40 -26.70
N VAL A 67 2.54 0.47 -25.85
CA VAL A 67 2.22 0.76 -24.46
C VAL A 67 3.50 1.17 -23.71
N ALA A 68 3.49 2.35 -23.10
CA ALA A 68 4.60 2.80 -22.26
C ALA A 68 4.60 2.01 -20.94
N VAL A 69 5.73 1.36 -20.65
CA VAL A 69 5.88 0.48 -19.49
C VAL A 69 6.88 1.09 -18.51
N PHE A 70 6.49 1.14 -17.24
CA PHE A 70 7.35 1.59 -16.14
C PHE A 70 7.42 0.55 -15.04
N SER A 71 8.59 0.43 -14.41
CA SER A 71 8.73 -0.25 -13.12
C SER A 71 8.28 0.68 -12.00
N SER A 72 7.76 0.13 -10.90
CA SER A 72 7.32 0.93 -9.74
C SER A 72 8.45 1.83 -9.21
N ASN A 73 8.23 3.14 -9.19
CA ASN A 73 9.09 4.16 -8.61
C ASN A 73 8.49 4.73 -7.32
N TYR A 74 8.40 3.88 -6.27
CA TYR A 74 7.75 4.26 -5.01
C TYR A 74 8.34 5.50 -4.33
N THR A 75 9.59 5.84 -4.61
CA THR A 75 10.21 7.07 -4.09
C THR A 75 9.58 8.29 -4.72
N LEU A 76 9.40 8.29 -6.04
CA LEU A 76 8.70 9.36 -6.76
C LEU A 76 7.23 9.44 -6.34
N TYR A 77 6.53 8.28 -6.34
CA TYR A 77 5.10 8.24 -6.01
C TYR A 77 4.82 8.68 -4.57
N GLY A 78 5.72 8.34 -3.63
CA GLY A 78 5.60 8.77 -2.23
C GLY A 78 5.73 10.28 -2.07
N ASP A 79 6.69 10.93 -2.76
CA ASP A 79 6.85 12.39 -2.76
C ASP A 79 5.64 13.09 -3.39
N MET A 80 5.16 12.58 -4.53
CA MET A 80 3.97 13.15 -5.19
C MET A 80 2.72 13.00 -4.33
N SER A 81 2.54 11.86 -3.67
CA SER A 81 1.47 11.65 -2.69
C SER A 81 1.55 12.67 -1.54
N GLU A 82 2.72 12.85 -0.95
CA GLU A 82 2.92 13.82 0.14
C GLU A 82 2.53 15.24 -0.27
N ARG A 83 2.86 15.67 -1.49
CA ARG A 83 2.46 16.97 -2.04
C ARG A 83 0.94 17.09 -2.16
N VAL A 84 0.27 16.06 -2.68
CA VAL A 84 -1.19 16.02 -2.78
C VAL A 84 -1.81 16.10 -1.38
N MET A 85 -1.37 15.26 -0.43
CA MET A 85 -1.94 15.23 0.92
C MET A 85 -1.72 16.55 1.69
N LYS A 86 -0.53 17.16 1.56
CA LYS A 86 -0.27 18.50 2.12
C LYS A 86 -1.17 19.58 1.53
N THR A 87 -1.46 19.53 0.23
CA THR A 87 -2.37 20.48 -0.41
C THR A 87 -3.81 20.25 0.06
N LEU A 88 -4.24 18.98 0.17
CA LEU A 88 -5.57 18.63 0.66
C LEU A 88 -5.83 19.08 2.11
N ALA A 89 -4.81 19.05 2.96
CA ALA A 89 -4.91 19.49 4.35
C ALA A 89 -5.33 20.96 4.50
N GLY A 90 -5.19 21.78 3.45
CA GLY A 90 -5.66 23.19 3.44
C GLY A 90 -7.14 23.36 3.13
N PHE A 91 -7.88 22.31 2.76
CA PHE A 91 -9.28 22.41 2.32
C PHE A 91 -10.31 22.01 3.38
N ALA A 92 -9.90 21.31 4.42
CA ALA A 92 -10.81 20.85 5.46
C ALA A 92 -10.16 20.88 6.84
N PRO A 93 -10.96 20.99 7.92
CA PRO A 93 -10.44 21.00 9.30
C PRO A 93 -9.70 19.71 9.67
N ALA A 94 -10.06 18.58 9.07
CA ALA A 94 -9.42 17.30 9.32
C ALA A 94 -9.28 16.48 8.03
N LEU A 95 -8.12 15.80 7.92
CA LEU A 95 -7.73 14.94 6.82
C LEU A 95 -7.37 13.55 7.37
N GLU A 96 -7.88 12.49 6.74
CA GLU A 96 -7.47 11.11 6.99
C GLU A 96 -6.85 10.53 5.72
N ILE A 97 -5.55 10.27 5.75
CA ILE A 97 -4.84 9.63 4.63
C ILE A 97 -5.16 8.14 4.66
N TYR A 98 -5.98 7.69 3.70
CA TYR A 98 -6.40 6.31 3.59
C TYR A 98 -5.40 5.43 2.83
N SER A 99 -4.83 5.96 1.75
CA SER A 99 -3.81 5.28 0.94
C SER A 99 -2.79 6.28 0.37
N ILE A 100 -1.90 5.79 -0.50
CA ILE A 100 -0.93 6.65 -1.21
C ILE A 100 -1.60 7.62 -2.20
N ASP A 101 -2.83 7.33 -2.63
CA ASP A 101 -3.57 8.05 -3.66
C ASP A 101 -4.97 8.50 -3.24
N GLU A 102 -5.42 8.13 -2.03
CA GLU A 102 -6.76 8.46 -1.52
C GLU A 102 -6.71 9.10 -0.13
N ALA A 103 -7.53 10.12 0.09
CA ALA A 103 -7.73 10.71 1.41
C ALA A 103 -9.19 11.09 1.63
N PHE A 104 -9.67 10.94 2.88
CA PHE A 104 -10.93 11.48 3.32
C PHE A 104 -10.75 12.86 3.94
N LEU A 105 -11.68 13.77 3.66
CA LEU A 105 -11.81 15.08 4.26
C LEU A 105 -13.07 15.11 5.13
N ASP A 106 -12.97 15.60 6.35
CA ASP A 106 -14.12 15.86 7.20
C ASP A 106 -14.71 17.24 6.86
N LEU A 107 -15.92 17.23 6.32
CA LEU A 107 -16.66 18.43 5.91
C LEU A 107 -17.84 18.74 6.85
N THR A 108 -17.91 18.10 8.01
CA THR A 108 -19.09 18.20 8.91
C THR A 108 -19.33 19.62 9.45
N SER A 109 -18.28 20.42 9.58
CA SER A 109 -18.36 21.82 10.04
C SER A 109 -18.60 22.84 8.92
N LEU A 110 -18.60 22.41 7.65
CA LEU A 110 -18.76 23.31 6.49
C LEU A 110 -20.23 23.43 6.08
N LYS A 111 -20.58 24.57 5.45
CA LYS A 111 -21.93 24.78 4.94
C LYS A 111 -22.21 23.84 3.75
N TYR A 112 -23.36 23.19 3.79
CA TYR A 112 -23.77 22.23 2.77
C TYR A 112 -23.82 22.83 1.36
N SER A 113 -24.28 24.09 1.21
CA SER A 113 -24.37 24.81 -0.07
C SER A 113 -23.03 24.96 -0.81
N ASP A 114 -21.92 24.93 -0.08
CA ASP A 114 -20.60 25.26 -0.62
C ASP A 114 -19.78 23.99 -0.94
N LEU A 115 -20.28 22.79 -0.58
CA LEU A 115 -19.50 21.55 -0.67
C LEU A 115 -19.20 21.11 -2.10
N LEU A 116 -20.13 21.31 -3.03
CA LEU A 116 -19.91 20.98 -4.44
C LEU A 116 -18.84 21.89 -5.03
N GLN A 117 -18.92 23.20 -4.78
CA GLN A 117 -17.91 24.18 -5.23
C GLN A 117 -16.56 23.90 -4.59
N LEU A 118 -16.53 23.49 -3.31
CA LEU A 118 -15.30 23.05 -2.64
C LEU A 118 -14.67 21.84 -3.36
N GLY A 119 -15.46 20.84 -3.72
CA GLY A 119 -14.99 19.69 -4.48
C GLY A 119 -14.37 20.06 -5.82
N GLU A 120 -15.01 20.99 -6.55
CA GLU A 120 -14.48 21.54 -7.82
C GLU A 120 -13.18 22.30 -7.61
N SER A 121 -13.09 23.12 -6.56
CA SER A 121 -11.89 23.86 -6.18
C SER A 121 -10.73 22.92 -5.85
N ILE A 122 -10.97 21.84 -5.10
CA ILE A 122 -9.99 20.80 -4.80
C ILE A 122 -9.44 20.19 -6.09
N ASN A 123 -10.34 19.75 -7.01
CA ASN A 123 -9.93 19.15 -8.28
C ASN A 123 -9.06 20.11 -9.10
N GLN A 124 -9.49 21.35 -9.26
CA GLN A 124 -8.76 22.36 -10.02
C GLN A 124 -7.41 22.70 -9.39
N THR A 125 -7.34 22.85 -8.06
CA THR A 125 -6.11 23.22 -7.35
C THR A 125 -5.07 22.11 -7.44
N ILE A 126 -5.44 20.85 -7.18
CA ILE A 126 -4.50 19.73 -7.29
C ILE A 126 -4.00 19.59 -8.73
N LYS A 127 -4.89 19.66 -9.72
CA LYS A 127 -4.51 19.58 -11.12
C LYS A 127 -3.60 20.73 -11.54
N LYS A 128 -3.89 21.97 -11.12
CA LYS A 128 -3.09 23.15 -11.47
C LYS A 128 -1.74 23.17 -10.79
N ASN A 129 -1.69 22.88 -9.47
CA ASN A 129 -0.49 23.08 -8.66
C ASN A 129 0.44 21.87 -8.64
N ILE A 130 -0.11 20.65 -8.84
CA ILE A 130 0.66 19.40 -8.76
C ILE A 130 0.67 18.66 -10.09
N GLY A 131 -0.33 18.89 -10.96
CA GLY A 131 -0.47 18.22 -12.25
C GLY A 131 -1.11 16.82 -12.17
N ILE A 132 -1.56 16.38 -11.01
CA ILE A 132 -2.23 15.08 -10.83
C ILE A 132 -3.75 15.29 -10.94
N PRO A 133 -4.44 14.58 -11.86
CA PRO A 133 -5.89 14.62 -11.92
C PRO A 133 -6.50 13.87 -10.75
N VAL A 134 -7.52 14.45 -10.11
CA VAL A 134 -8.23 13.82 -8.99
C VAL A 134 -9.72 13.76 -9.24
N THR A 135 -10.40 12.86 -8.56
CA THR A 135 -11.86 12.78 -8.51
C THR A 135 -12.32 12.94 -7.07
N VAL A 136 -13.41 13.67 -6.85
CA VAL A 136 -13.96 13.96 -5.53
C VAL A 136 -15.38 13.39 -5.42
N GLY A 137 -15.60 12.56 -4.41
CA GLY A 137 -16.91 12.03 -4.06
C GLY A 137 -17.34 12.55 -2.71
N ILE A 138 -18.51 13.21 -2.60
CA ILE A 138 -19.02 13.82 -1.38
C ILE A 138 -20.32 13.13 -0.97
N ALA A 139 -20.42 12.69 0.29
CA ALA A 139 -21.60 12.00 0.81
C ALA A 139 -21.68 12.05 2.35
N PRO A 140 -22.82 11.66 2.95
CA PRO A 140 -22.97 11.65 4.40
C PRO A 140 -22.05 10.71 5.17
N THR A 141 -21.58 9.63 4.54
CA THR A 141 -20.74 8.61 5.17
C THR A 141 -19.51 8.28 4.31
N LYS A 142 -18.50 7.65 4.90
CA LYS A 142 -17.27 7.27 4.17
C LYS A 142 -17.54 6.25 3.06
N VAL A 143 -18.42 5.26 3.29
CA VAL A 143 -18.80 4.27 2.27
C VAL A 143 -19.49 4.95 1.10
N LEU A 144 -20.46 5.82 1.37
CA LEU A 144 -21.15 6.58 0.33
C LEU A 144 -20.24 7.56 -0.39
N ALA A 145 -19.29 8.22 0.31
CA ALA A 145 -18.31 9.11 -0.33
C ALA A 145 -17.39 8.34 -1.31
N LYS A 146 -17.00 7.11 -0.96
CA LYS A 146 -16.21 6.26 -1.85
C LYS A 146 -17.03 5.77 -3.06
N MET A 147 -18.30 5.50 -2.87
CA MET A 147 -19.24 5.19 -3.97
C MET A 147 -19.45 6.41 -4.87
N ALA A 148 -19.60 7.61 -4.29
CA ALA A 148 -19.75 8.87 -5.02
C ALA A 148 -18.52 9.16 -5.90
N ASN A 149 -17.32 8.94 -5.39
CA ASN A 149 -16.09 9.05 -6.16
C ASN A 149 -16.06 8.09 -7.36
N ARG A 150 -16.40 6.80 -7.13
CA ARG A 150 -16.48 5.80 -8.19
C ARG A 150 -17.56 6.15 -9.23
N TYR A 151 -18.71 6.65 -8.79
CA TYR A 151 -19.79 7.10 -9.66
C TYR A 151 -19.32 8.26 -10.56
N ALA A 152 -18.62 9.24 -9.99
CA ALA A 152 -18.04 10.36 -10.75
C ALA A 152 -17.07 9.87 -11.84
N LYS A 153 -16.19 8.92 -11.52
CA LYS A 153 -15.25 8.33 -12.47
C LYS A 153 -15.94 7.58 -13.59
N LYS A 154 -16.90 6.73 -13.25
CA LYS A 154 -17.61 5.86 -14.23
C LYS A 154 -18.44 6.65 -15.21
N ASN A 155 -19.08 7.73 -14.78
CA ASN A 155 -19.94 8.57 -15.62
C ASN A 155 -19.20 9.71 -16.31
N GLY A 156 -17.87 9.79 -16.18
CA GLY A 156 -17.04 10.77 -16.89
C GLY A 156 -17.44 12.23 -16.61
N LEU A 157 -17.83 12.54 -15.37
CA LEU A 157 -18.30 13.89 -15.04
C LEU A 157 -17.21 14.91 -15.31
N LYS A 158 -17.51 15.91 -16.18
CA LYS A 158 -16.52 16.88 -16.68
C LYS A 158 -15.70 17.60 -15.62
N LYS A 159 -16.29 17.82 -14.44
CA LYS A 159 -15.62 18.46 -13.31
C LYS A 159 -14.96 17.47 -12.34
N GLY A 160 -15.12 16.16 -12.58
CA GLY A 160 -14.56 15.11 -11.70
C GLY A 160 -15.08 15.12 -10.26
N VAL A 161 -16.30 15.66 -10.04
CA VAL A 161 -16.90 15.78 -8.71
C VAL A 161 -18.33 15.22 -8.76
N PHE A 162 -18.71 14.44 -7.73
CA PHE A 162 -20.08 14.03 -7.52
C PHE A 162 -20.43 14.15 -6.03
N MET A 163 -21.59 14.75 -5.75
CA MET A 163 -22.12 14.89 -4.41
C MET A 163 -23.46 14.14 -4.30
N ALA A 164 -23.48 13.07 -3.52
CA ALA A 164 -24.70 12.36 -3.15
C ALA A 164 -25.43 13.11 -2.03
N GLY A 165 -25.92 14.30 -2.36
CA GLY A 165 -26.45 15.25 -1.38
C GLY A 165 -27.96 15.16 -1.20
N SER A 166 -28.72 14.56 -2.14
CA SER A 166 -30.14 14.30 -2.00
C SER A 166 -30.43 12.80 -1.96
N PRO A 167 -31.57 12.37 -1.39
CA PRO A 167 -31.98 10.97 -1.40
C PRO A 167 -32.04 10.37 -2.81
N GLU A 168 -32.50 11.13 -3.80
CA GLU A 168 -32.67 10.69 -5.18
C GLU A 168 -31.30 10.42 -5.82
N LEU A 169 -30.33 11.32 -5.65
CA LEU A 169 -28.97 11.14 -6.18
C LEU A 169 -28.23 9.99 -5.49
N ALA A 170 -28.45 9.82 -4.19
CA ALA A 170 -27.90 8.69 -3.44
C ALA A 170 -28.50 7.37 -3.91
N GLU A 171 -29.80 7.30 -4.15
CA GLU A 171 -30.50 6.13 -4.68
C GLU A 171 -30.00 5.77 -6.08
N GLU A 172 -29.94 6.74 -7.01
CA GLU A 172 -29.42 6.53 -8.36
C GLU A 172 -28.00 5.92 -8.32
N MET A 173 -27.11 6.51 -7.52
CA MET A 173 -25.77 6.01 -7.30
C MET A 173 -25.77 4.58 -6.76
N MET A 174 -26.57 4.28 -5.74
CA MET A 174 -26.64 2.95 -5.14
C MET A 174 -27.20 1.90 -6.09
N ARG A 175 -28.22 2.22 -6.90
CA ARG A 175 -28.77 1.33 -7.93
C ARG A 175 -27.74 1.00 -9.02
N SER A 176 -26.88 1.94 -9.38
CA SER A 176 -25.81 1.74 -10.37
C SER A 176 -24.58 0.99 -9.83
N THR A 177 -24.46 0.83 -8.49
CA THR A 177 -23.29 0.24 -7.84
C THR A 177 -23.54 -1.23 -7.50
N LYS A 178 -22.77 -2.14 -8.10
CA LYS A 178 -22.82 -3.58 -7.79
C LYS A 178 -22.32 -3.84 -6.36
N VAL A 179 -22.88 -4.84 -5.67
CA VAL A 179 -22.46 -5.20 -4.28
C VAL A 179 -20.95 -5.48 -4.15
N GLY A 180 -20.33 -6.07 -5.16
CA GLY A 180 -18.89 -6.31 -5.16
C GLY A 180 -18.02 -5.06 -5.31
N ASP A 181 -18.64 -3.93 -5.63
CA ASP A 181 -17.97 -2.63 -5.78
C ASP A 181 -18.10 -1.76 -4.51
N ILE A 182 -18.85 -2.23 -3.50
CA ILE A 182 -18.98 -1.55 -2.21
C ILE A 182 -17.69 -1.74 -1.41
N TRP A 183 -17.18 -0.66 -0.86
CA TRP A 183 -16.01 -0.70 0.01
C TRP A 183 -16.26 -1.58 1.24
N GLY A 184 -15.37 -2.56 1.45
CA GLY A 184 -15.47 -3.57 2.50
C GLY A 184 -16.15 -4.88 2.07
N VAL A 185 -16.72 -4.95 0.85
CA VAL A 185 -17.27 -6.17 0.27
C VAL A 185 -16.23 -6.83 -0.64
N GLY A 186 -15.51 -7.84 -0.12
CA GLY A 186 -14.59 -8.64 -0.89
C GLY A 186 -15.29 -9.67 -1.79
N HIS A 187 -14.53 -10.37 -2.64
CA HIS A 187 -15.06 -11.33 -3.62
C HIS A 187 -15.99 -12.38 -3.00
N GLN A 188 -15.62 -12.98 -1.86
CA GLN A 188 -16.45 -14.00 -1.19
C GLN A 188 -17.77 -13.43 -0.66
N TYR A 189 -17.74 -12.25 -0.05
CA TYR A 189 -18.95 -11.57 0.38
C TYR A 189 -19.83 -11.14 -0.80
N ALA A 190 -19.23 -10.70 -1.91
CA ALA A 190 -19.99 -10.39 -3.11
C ALA A 190 -20.73 -11.62 -3.67
N LEU A 191 -20.11 -12.80 -3.65
CA LEU A 191 -20.76 -14.06 -4.04
C LEU A 191 -21.89 -14.43 -3.08
N LEU A 192 -21.66 -14.31 -1.77
CA LEU A 192 -22.68 -14.57 -0.75
C LEU A 192 -23.90 -13.66 -0.93
N LEU A 193 -23.70 -12.36 -1.09
CA LEU A 193 -24.77 -11.37 -1.28
C LEU A 193 -25.57 -11.68 -2.53
N LYS A 194 -24.92 -11.94 -3.67
CA LYS A 194 -25.59 -12.30 -4.93
C LYS A 194 -26.43 -13.57 -4.82
N ARG A 195 -25.97 -14.60 -4.11
CA ARG A 195 -26.72 -15.85 -3.87
C ARG A 195 -27.98 -15.60 -3.02
N ASN A 196 -27.99 -14.53 -2.21
CA ASN A 196 -29.15 -14.14 -1.39
C ASN A 196 -29.97 -13.02 -2.03
N GLY A 197 -29.81 -12.77 -3.35
CA GLY A 197 -30.66 -11.83 -4.09
C GLY A 197 -30.21 -10.37 -4.05
N PHE A 198 -29.09 -10.04 -3.37
CA PHE A 198 -28.58 -8.67 -3.31
C PHE A 198 -27.56 -8.46 -4.45
N HIS A 199 -27.88 -7.69 -5.47
CA HIS A 199 -27.04 -7.43 -6.63
C HIS A 199 -26.43 -6.05 -6.64
N THR A 200 -27.13 -5.05 -6.08
CA THR A 200 -26.73 -3.64 -6.00
C THR A 200 -26.62 -3.17 -4.55
N ALA A 201 -25.98 -2.02 -4.35
CA ALA A 201 -25.93 -1.39 -3.05
C ALA A 201 -27.32 -0.98 -2.56
N PHE A 202 -28.25 -0.65 -3.47
CA PHE A 202 -29.62 -0.32 -3.14
C PHE A 202 -30.39 -1.55 -2.61
N ASP A 203 -30.23 -2.71 -3.24
CA ASP A 203 -30.87 -3.94 -2.76
C ASP A 203 -30.46 -4.26 -1.31
N LEU A 204 -29.21 -3.95 -0.96
CA LEU A 204 -28.64 -4.23 0.36
C LEU A 204 -29.33 -3.40 1.48
N LEU A 205 -29.97 -2.27 1.16
CA LEU A 205 -30.71 -1.49 2.16
C LEU A 205 -31.87 -2.27 2.79
N SER A 206 -32.44 -3.25 2.05
CA SER A 206 -33.52 -4.13 2.52
C SER A 206 -33.02 -5.28 3.40
N ALA A 207 -31.69 -5.50 3.47
CA ALA A 207 -31.14 -6.61 4.24
C ALA A 207 -31.39 -6.42 5.74
N PRO A 208 -31.88 -7.49 6.45
CA PRO A 208 -31.98 -7.44 7.89
C PRO A 208 -30.62 -7.25 8.56
N GLU A 209 -30.53 -6.36 9.52
CA GLU A 209 -29.28 -6.03 10.21
C GLU A 209 -28.66 -7.26 10.89
N GLU A 210 -29.49 -8.08 11.52
CA GLU A 210 -29.08 -9.32 12.17
C GLU A 210 -28.49 -10.32 11.16
N TRP A 211 -29.10 -10.44 9.97
CA TRP A 211 -28.57 -11.28 8.88
C TRP A 211 -27.19 -10.81 8.42
N MET A 212 -27.01 -9.49 8.26
CA MET A 212 -25.72 -8.89 7.90
C MET A 212 -24.66 -9.19 8.95
N ARG A 213 -25.01 -9.07 10.23
CA ARG A 213 -24.09 -9.36 11.34
C ARG A 213 -23.68 -10.83 11.41
N GLN A 214 -24.63 -11.75 11.22
CA GLN A 214 -24.36 -13.21 11.25
C GLN A 214 -23.49 -13.65 10.07
N ASN A 215 -23.73 -13.13 8.87
CA ASN A 215 -23.08 -13.59 7.65
C ASN A 215 -21.82 -12.79 7.27
N MET A 216 -21.73 -11.52 7.67
CA MET A 216 -20.62 -10.63 7.32
C MET A 216 -19.96 -9.97 8.55
N THR A 217 -20.27 -10.45 9.75
CA THR A 217 -19.77 -9.94 11.03
C THR A 217 -20.17 -8.47 11.31
N VAL A 218 -19.60 -7.85 12.33
CA VAL A 218 -19.79 -6.42 12.61
C VAL A 218 -19.42 -5.51 11.44
N VAL A 219 -18.55 -5.97 10.55
CA VAL A 219 -18.15 -5.21 9.35
C VAL A 219 -19.33 -5.09 8.39
N GLY A 220 -20.08 -6.17 8.16
CA GLY A 220 -21.30 -6.14 7.33
C GLY A 220 -22.37 -5.21 7.90
N GLN A 221 -22.60 -5.27 9.21
CA GLN A 221 -23.52 -4.37 9.91
C GLN A 221 -23.12 -2.88 9.74
N ARG A 222 -21.81 -2.58 9.89
CA ARG A 222 -21.33 -1.21 9.67
C ARG A 222 -21.52 -0.74 8.23
N ILE A 223 -21.24 -1.60 7.24
CA ILE A 223 -21.47 -1.28 5.82
C ILE A 223 -22.94 -0.94 5.58
N LEU A 224 -23.87 -1.72 6.12
CA LEU A 224 -25.31 -1.46 6.00
C LEU A 224 -25.70 -0.11 6.60
N ASN A 225 -25.21 0.22 7.80
CA ASN A 225 -25.47 1.49 8.45
C ASN A 225 -24.89 2.67 7.66
N GLU A 226 -23.66 2.54 7.17
CA GLU A 226 -23.05 3.55 6.29
C GLU A 226 -23.86 3.78 5.01
N LEU A 227 -24.40 2.73 4.38
CA LEU A 227 -25.29 2.85 3.22
C LEU A 227 -26.62 3.55 3.56
N ARG A 228 -27.13 3.38 4.78
CA ARG A 228 -28.32 4.07 5.31
C ARG A 228 -28.05 5.52 5.73
N GLY A 229 -26.83 6.01 5.53
CA GLY A 229 -26.44 7.38 5.89
C GLY A 229 -26.01 7.55 7.35
N ILE A 230 -25.89 6.46 8.12
CA ILE A 230 -25.47 6.48 9.53
C ILE A 230 -23.96 6.26 9.58
N SER A 231 -23.20 7.32 9.84
CA SER A 231 -21.72 7.23 9.94
C SER A 231 -21.32 6.44 11.18
N CYS A 232 -20.65 5.31 10.98
CA CYS A 232 -20.18 4.41 12.04
C CYS A 232 -18.73 3.91 11.83
N ILE A 233 -18.08 4.29 10.74
CA ILE A 233 -16.66 4.07 10.55
C ILE A 233 -15.90 5.22 11.21
N THR A 234 -15.14 4.89 12.25
CA THR A 234 -14.36 5.87 13.04
C THR A 234 -13.43 6.70 12.17
N TRP A 235 -13.30 7.97 12.52
CA TRP A 235 -12.28 8.85 11.96
C TRP A 235 -10.91 8.50 12.57
N GLU A 236 -9.92 8.23 11.73
CA GLU A 236 -8.58 7.82 12.14
C GLU A 236 -7.52 8.77 11.53
N PRO A 237 -7.35 9.98 12.05
CA PRO A 237 -6.41 10.97 11.50
C PRO A 237 -4.95 10.55 11.73
N GLU A 238 -4.69 9.77 12.77
CA GLU A 238 -3.35 9.31 13.12
C GLU A 238 -3.13 7.85 12.73
N VAL A 239 -1.96 7.58 12.19
CA VAL A 239 -1.55 6.22 11.87
C VAL A 239 -1.30 5.44 13.16
N LYS A 240 -2.16 4.49 13.48
CA LYS A 240 -1.98 3.60 14.64
C LYS A 240 -0.67 2.82 14.55
N ALA A 241 -0.05 2.61 15.70
CA ALA A 241 1.12 1.74 15.81
C ALA A 241 0.81 0.34 15.24
N LYS A 242 1.71 -0.18 14.43
CA LYS A 242 1.55 -1.51 13.82
C LYS A 242 1.65 -2.59 14.89
N LYS A 243 0.73 -3.54 14.88
CA LYS A 243 0.77 -4.72 15.76
C LYS A 243 1.83 -5.74 15.36
N ASN A 244 2.18 -5.78 14.07
CA ASN A 244 3.23 -6.63 13.51
C ASN A 244 4.00 -5.85 12.43
N ILE A 245 5.31 -6.09 12.31
CA ILE A 245 6.15 -5.46 11.30
C ILE A 245 6.79 -6.55 10.44
N CYS A 246 6.35 -6.64 9.18
CA CYS A 246 6.90 -7.59 8.21
C CYS A 246 7.83 -6.90 7.23
N THR A 247 8.92 -7.58 6.87
CA THR A 247 9.72 -7.28 5.68
C THR A 247 10.00 -8.55 4.92
N SER A 248 9.52 -8.63 3.70
CA SER A 248 9.72 -9.75 2.79
C SER A 248 9.86 -9.25 1.36
N ARG A 249 10.56 -10.02 0.52
CA ARG A 249 10.65 -9.71 -0.91
C ARG A 249 10.69 -10.99 -1.72
N SER A 250 10.04 -10.95 -2.88
CA SER A 250 10.32 -11.91 -3.95
C SER A 250 11.64 -11.53 -4.62
N PHE A 251 12.45 -12.52 -4.88
CA PHE A 251 13.76 -12.33 -5.51
C PHE A 251 13.61 -12.06 -7.02
N GLY A 252 14.54 -11.30 -7.59
CA GLY A 252 14.57 -11.06 -9.04
C GLY A 252 14.98 -12.30 -9.85
N ILE A 253 15.65 -13.25 -9.20
CA ILE A 253 16.04 -14.57 -9.68
C ILE A 253 15.73 -15.60 -8.61
N LEU A 254 15.52 -16.87 -9.00
CA LEU A 254 15.35 -17.94 -8.02
C LEU A 254 16.69 -18.22 -7.33
N MET A 255 16.68 -18.32 -6.00
CA MET A 255 17.86 -18.52 -5.18
C MET A 255 17.85 -19.92 -4.57
N THR A 256 19.01 -20.59 -4.61
CA THR A 256 19.21 -21.92 -4.03
C THR A 256 20.26 -21.92 -2.92
N ASP A 257 21.21 -20.99 -2.98
CA ASP A 257 22.30 -20.89 -2.04
C ASP A 257 21.83 -20.32 -0.70
N LYS A 258 22.14 -21.03 0.38
CA LYS A 258 21.80 -20.63 1.75
C LYS A 258 22.43 -19.31 2.16
N PHE A 259 23.65 -19.06 1.71
CA PHE A 259 24.39 -17.86 2.08
C PHE A 259 23.76 -16.62 1.45
N GLU A 260 23.38 -16.69 0.18
CA GLU A 260 22.68 -15.59 -0.51
C GLU A 260 21.32 -15.29 0.11
N ILE A 261 20.53 -16.34 0.48
CA ILE A 261 19.24 -16.17 1.17
C ILE A 261 19.43 -15.57 2.56
N ARG A 262 20.49 -15.98 3.29
CA ARG A 262 20.86 -15.42 4.59
C ARG A 262 21.22 -13.95 4.48
N GLU A 263 22.00 -13.56 3.48
CA GLU A 263 22.32 -12.14 3.21
C GLU A 263 21.05 -11.31 2.98
N ALA A 264 20.13 -11.80 2.15
CA ALA A 264 18.83 -11.16 1.92
C ALA A 264 18.05 -11.01 3.22
N LEU A 265 17.93 -12.07 4.01
CA LEU A 265 17.23 -12.09 5.28
C LEU A 265 17.84 -11.13 6.31
N CYS A 266 19.17 -11.03 6.39
CA CYS A 266 19.86 -10.08 7.26
C CYS A 266 19.54 -8.63 6.89
N ASN A 267 19.43 -8.29 5.61
CA ASN A 267 18.99 -6.97 5.15
C ASN A 267 17.53 -6.69 5.50
N PHE A 268 16.66 -7.70 5.43
CA PHE A 268 15.25 -7.56 5.85
C PHE A 268 15.13 -7.42 7.37
N ALA A 269 15.95 -8.15 8.13
CA ALA A 269 16.04 -8.06 9.58
C ALA A 269 16.48 -6.67 10.04
N ALA A 270 17.52 -6.09 9.41
CA ALA A 270 17.95 -4.72 9.66
C ALA A 270 16.83 -3.70 9.36
N THR A 271 16.07 -3.92 8.27
CA THR A 271 14.92 -3.07 7.94
C THR A 271 13.80 -3.19 8.97
N VAL A 272 13.53 -4.38 9.50
CA VAL A 272 12.53 -4.59 10.57
C VAL A 272 12.99 -3.92 11.85
N ALA A 273 14.26 -4.06 12.24
CA ALA A 273 14.84 -3.40 13.40
C ALA A 273 14.70 -1.87 13.33
N LEU A 274 15.00 -1.27 12.18
CA LEU A 274 14.83 0.16 11.96
C LEU A 274 13.37 0.60 12.11
N LYS A 275 12.42 -0.17 11.57
CA LYS A 275 10.99 0.11 11.68
C LYS A 275 10.48 -0.03 13.12
N LEU A 276 10.99 -1.00 13.89
CA LEU A 276 10.68 -1.14 15.31
C LEU A 276 11.12 0.09 16.09
N ARG A 277 12.37 0.55 15.88
CA ARG A 277 12.87 1.78 16.53
C ARG A 277 12.11 3.02 16.12
N ALA A 278 11.75 3.16 14.83
CA ALA A 278 10.93 4.28 14.36
C ALA A 278 9.53 4.32 15.00
N GLN A 279 9.03 3.20 15.52
CA GLN A 279 7.76 3.09 16.24
C GLN A 279 7.97 3.03 17.78
N SER A 280 9.20 3.17 18.28
CA SER A 280 9.54 3.00 19.71
C SER A 280 9.04 1.67 20.28
N SER A 281 9.24 0.58 19.53
CA SER A 281 8.78 -0.75 19.90
C SER A 281 9.90 -1.77 19.89
N CYS A 282 9.74 -2.82 20.70
CA CYS A 282 10.56 -4.03 20.71
C CYS A 282 9.69 -5.24 20.33
N THR A 283 10.31 -6.30 19.83
CA THR A 283 9.64 -7.57 19.54
C THR A 283 10.15 -8.69 20.42
N SER A 284 9.25 -9.57 20.85
CA SER A 284 9.57 -10.79 21.58
C SER A 284 9.54 -12.04 20.70
N ARG A 285 9.00 -11.95 19.48
CA ARG A 285 8.88 -13.07 18.55
C ARG A 285 9.20 -12.67 17.11
N LEU A 286 9.92 -13.54 16.42
CA LEU A 286 10.22 -13.40 14.99
C LEU A 286 9.69 -14.60 14.24
N GLN A 287 8.81 -14.40 13.27
CA GLN A 287 8.46 -15.42 12.29
C GLN A 287 9.37 -15.29 11.09
N VAL A 288 10.15 -16.31 10.79
CA VAL A 288 10.99 -16.40 9.57
C VAL A 288 10.34 -17.38 8.60
N PHE A 289 10.29 -17.02 7.32
CA PHE A 289 9.69 -17.88 6.30
C PHE A 289 10.46 -17.83 4.98
N VAL A 290 10.32 -18.92 4.24
CA VAL A 290 10.83 -19.09 2.87
C VAL A 290 9.73 -19.71 2.01
N GLN A 291 9.73 -19.40 0.68
CA GLN A 291 8.71 -19.88 -0.24
C GLN A 291 9.28 -20.09 -1.65
N THR A 292 8.89 -21.19 -2.29
CA THR A 292 9.07 -21.44 -3.73
C THR A 292 8.04 -20.66 -4.56
N ASN A 293 8.08 -20.78 -5.88
CA ASN A 293 7.11 -20.11 -6.74
C ASN A 293 5.74 -20.82 -6.72
N PRO A 294 4.70 -20.26 -6.10
CA PRO A 294 3.40 -20.92 -5.99
C PRO A 294 2.64 -21.05 -7.33
N HIS A 295 3.08 -20.33 -8.37
CA HIS A 295 2.46 -20.38 -9.70
C HIS A 295 3.02 -21.49 -10.60
N LYS A 296 4.12 -22.11 -10.18
CA LYS A 296 4.75 -23.23 -10.89
C LYS A 296 4.32 -24.55 -10.26
N THR A 297 3.07 -24.94 -10.46
CA THR A 297 2.47 -26.12 -9.83
C THR A 297 3.12 -27.45 -10.19
N ALA A 298 3.85 -27.53 -11.32
CA ALA A 298 4.63 -28.70 -11.73
C ALA A 298 5.95 -28.84 -10.96
N GLU A 299 6.44 -27.80 -10.27
CA GLU A 299 7.64 -27.86 -9.42
C GLU A 299 7.26 -28.18 -7.97
N ASP A 300 8.21 -28.77 -7.23
CA ASP A 300 8.03 -29.07 -5.78
C ASP A 300 7.69 -27.80 -5.00
N GLN A 301 6.52 -27.77 -4.37
CA GLN A 301 6.03 -26.63 -3.62
C GLN A 301 6.53 -26.68 -2.18
N TYR A 302 7.24 -25.63 -1.77
CA TYR A 302 7.78 -25.53 -0.42
C TYR A 302 7.49 -24.15 0.18
N LEU A 303 6.65 -24.14 1.20
CA LEU A 303 6.39 -22.99 2.06
C LEU A 303 6.60 -23.42 3.50
N ARG A 304 7.58 -22.84 4.15
CA ARG A 304 7.88 -23.13 5.56
C ARG A 304 8.11 -21.84 6.33
N SER A 305 7.60 -21.84 7.55
CA SER A 305 7.86 -20.77 8.52
C SER A 305 8.16 -21.37 9.89
N VAL A 306 8.91 -20.62 10.68
CA VAL A 306 9.20 -20.91 12.08
C VAL A 306 9.07 -19.65 12.92
N ILE A 307 8.56 -19.78 14.13
CA ILE A 307 8.54 -18.72 15.13
C ILE A 307 9.75 -18.91 16.05
N VAL A 308 10.58 -17.89 16.15
CA VAL A 308 11.74 -17.83 17.05
C VAL A 308 11.35 -16.91 18.20
N ASN A 309 11.30 -17.45 19.42
CA ASN A 309 11.06 -16.68 20.63
C ASN A 309 12.37 -16.05 21.10
N LEU A 310 12.33 -14.80 21.51
CA LEU A 310 13.43 -14.07 22.10
C LEU A 310 13.25 -14.07 23.62
N GLN A 311 14.33 -14.27 24.34
CA GLN A 311 14.27 -14.27 25.81
C GLN A 311 13.88 -12.90 26.37
N THR A 312 14.41 -11.84 25.76
CA THR A 312 14.09 -10.46 26.11
C THR A 312 13.66 -9.71 24.85
N PRO A 313 12.56 -8.94 24.88
CA PRO A 313 12.13 -8.13 23.73
C PRO A 313 13.24 -7.17 23.28
N THR A 314 13.44 -7.04 21.96
CA THR A 314 14.53 -6.23 21.39
C THR A 314 14.13 -5.51 20.10
N ASN A 315 14.83 -4.42 19.82
CA ASN A 315 14.85 -3.72 18.53
C ASN A 315 16.30 -3.53 18.02
N LEU A 316 17.27 -4.19 18.63
CA LEU A 316 18.68 -4.13 18.25
C LEU A 316 18.90 -4.93 16.97
N THR A 317 19.52 -4.29 15.98
CA THR A 317 19.74 -4.88 14.64
C THR A 317 20.53 -6.19 14.71
N ALA A 318 21.58 -6.26 15.53
CA ALA A 318 22.43 -7.45 15.67
C ALA A 318 21.65 -8.64 16.23
N GLU A 319 20.82 -8.44 17.28
CA GLU A 319 20.02 -9.50 17.89
C GLU A 319 18.95 -10.01 16.93
N ILE A 320 18.22 -9.11 16.26
CA ILE A 320 17.19 -9.50 15.28
C ILE A 320 17.82 -10.30 14.14
N ILE A 321 18.97 -9.88 13.61
CA ILE A 321 19.71 -10.64 12.59
C ILE A 321 20.11 -12.03 13.12
N LYS A 322 20.68 -12.11 14.32
CA LYS A 322 21.10 -13.37 14.94
C LYS A 322 19.93 -14.37 15.03
N HIS A 323 18.77 -13.91 15.52
CA HIS A 323 17.58 -14.75 15.66
C HIS A 323 16.93 -15.08 14.31
N ALA A 324 16.96 -14.16 13.34
CA ALA A 324 16.49 -14.43 11.98
C ALA A 324 17.33 -15.53 11.30
N CYS A 325 18.67 -15.50 11.46
CA CYS A 325 19.56 -16.54 10.94
C CYS A 325 19.26 -17.92 11.56
N ARG A 326 19.02 -17.99 12.88
CA ARG A 326 18.60 -19.24 13.54
C ARG A 326 17.29 -19.77 12.96
N GLY A 327 16.32 -18.87 12.70
CA GLY A 327 15.07 -19.24 12.03
C GLY A 327 15.30 -19.78 10.61
N LEU A 328 16.21 -19.18 9.85
CA LEU A 328 16.56 -19.65 8.51
C LEU A 328 17.17 -21.06 8.54
N ASP A 329 18.03 -21.35 9.53
CA ASP A 329 18.63 -22.67 9.67
C ASP A 329 17.60 -23.78 9.83
N VAL A 330 16.43 -23.48 10.41
CA VAL A 330 15.32 -24.42 10.59
C VAL A 330 14.46 -24.58 9.33
N VAL A 331 14.20 -23.49 8.59
CA VAL A 331 13.30 -23.51 7.43
C VAL A 331 13.99 -23.76 6.10
N TYR A 332 15.31 -23.67 6.05
CA TYR A 332 16.05 -23.90 4.81
C TYR A 332 16.13 -25.39 4.47
N ARG A 333 15.85 -25.74 3.21
CA ARG A 333 16.02 -27.05 2.62
C ARG A 333 16.98 -26.97 1.44
N PRO A 334 18.06 -27.75 1.40
CA PRO A 334 18.99 -27.78 0.27
C PRO A 334 18.30 -28.11 -1.06
N ASN A 335 18.90 -27.68 -2.17
CA ASN A 335 18.43 -27.97 -3.53
C ASN A 335 17.01 -27.44 -3.86
N THR A 336 16.50 -26.52 -3.06
CA THR A 336 15.17 -25.89 -3.26
C THR A 336 15.32 -24.52 -3.91
N LYS A 337 14.55 -24.25 -4.98
CA LYS A 337 14.55 -22.97 -5.71
C LYS A 337 13.61 -21.97 -5.06
N TYR A 338 14.13 -21.15 -4.16
CA TYR A 338 13.34 -20.16 -3.45
C TYR A 338 13.03 -18.93 -4.31
N MET A 339 11.78 -18.50 -4.27
CA MET A 339 11.33 -17.26 -4.90
C MET A 339 11.23 -16.12 -3.89
N LYS A 340 11.00 -16.41 -2.63
CA LYS A 340 10.72 -15.39 -1.60
C LYS A 340 11.23 -15.82 -0.24
N CYS A 341 11.76 -14.86 0.52
CA CYS A 341 11.95 -14.99 1.96
C CYS A 341 11.51 -13.72 2.69
N GLY A 342 11.37 -13.83 4.00
CA GLY A 342 11.05 -12.69 4.85
C GLY A 342 10.98 -13.03 6.32
N LEU A 343 10.82 -11.98 7.12
CA LEU A 343 10.53 -12.11 8.54
C LEU A 343 9.46 -11.11 8.97
N THR A 344 8.75 -11.50 10.04
CA THR A 344 7.73 -10.69 10.71
C THR A 344 8.07 -10.59 12.18
N ALA A 345 8.22 -9.38 12.68
CA ALA A 345 8.27 -9.09 14.11
C ALA A 345 6.83 -9.08 14.65
N MET A 346 6.60 -9.87 15.71
CA MET A 346 5.30 -10.10 16.34
C MET A 346 5.39 -9.76 17.83
N ASP A 347 4.24 -9.71 18.49
CA ASP A 347 4.13 -9.44 19.94
C ASP A 347 4.96 -8.19 20.32
N LEU A 348 4.60 -7.07 19.65
CA LEU A 348 5.31 -5.79 19.84
C LEU A 348 4.92 -5.19 21.19
N VAL A 349 5.92 -4.74 21.92
CA VAL A 349 5.78 -3.98 23.17
C VAL A 349 6.49 -2.63 23.06
N PRO A 350 6.05 -1.58 23.76
CA PRO A 350 6.80 -0.33 23.83
C PRO A 350 8.23 -0.57 24.32
N ASP A 351 9.21 0.14 23.78
CA ASP A 351 10.61 0.00 24.18
C ASP A 351 10.89 0.48 25.61
N THR A 352 9.97 1.27 26.18
CA THR A 352 9.96 1.70 27.59
C THR A 352 9.41 0.63 28.53
N MET A 353 8.78 -0.43 28.03
CA MET A 353 8.15 -1.50 28.82
C MET A 353 8.84 -2.87 28.64
N VAL A 354 10.11 -2.87 28.30
CA VAL A 354 10.86 -4.12 28.12
C VAL A 354 11.24 -4.71 29.48
N GLN A 355 10.69 -5.89 29.76
CA GLN A 355 11.10 -6.67 30.92
C GLN A 355 12.38 -7.45 30.58
N THR A 356 13.45 -7.15 31.30
CA THR A 356 14.73 -7.85 31.19
C THR A 356 14.72 -9.14 32.02
N ASN A 357 15.55 -10.11 31.63
CA ASN A 357 15.77 -11.31 32.40
C ASN A 357 16.82 -11.06 33.51
N LEU A 358 16.54 -11.52 34.71
CA LEU A 358 17.43 -11.34 35.89
C LEU A 358 18.84 -11.93 35.67
N PHE A 359 18.97 -12.90 34.80
CA PHE A 359 20.23 -13.63 34.51
C PHE A 359 20.94 -13.12 33.24
N GLU A 360 20.45 -12.07 32.61
CA GLU A 360 21.05 -11.52 31.40
C GLU A 360 21.99 -10.37 31.76
N GLN A 361 23.28 -10.50 31.41
CA GLN A 361 24.24 -9.38 31.56
C GLN A 361 23.85 -8.27 30.56
N ASP A 362 23.58 -7.08 31.07
CA ASP A 362 23.07 -5.95 30.27
C ASP A 362 24.19 -5.17 29.59
N ASP A 363 24.81 -5.76 28.56
CA ASP A 363 25.71 -5.04 27.63
C ASP A 363 24.96 -4.23 26.57
N ARG A 364 23.63 -4.21 26.62
CA ARG A 364 22.75 -3.58 25.61
C ARG A 364 22.89 -2.07 25.51
N LEU A 365 23.39 -1.39 26.54
CA LEU A 365 23.63 0.06 26.50
C LEU A 365 24.60 0.45 25.38
N LYS A 366 25.71 -0.29 25.25
CA LYS A 366 26.68 -0.07 24.16
C LYS A 366 26.09 -0.33 22.80
N ASP A 367 25.32 -1.43 22.66
CA ASP A 367 24.66 -1.80 21.41
C ASP A 367 23.58 -0.79 21.01
N ARG A 368 22.84 -0.22 21.97
CA ARG A 368 21.88 0.87 21.72
C ARG A 368 22.57 2.12 21.21
N VAL A 369 23.67 2.56 21.85
CA VAL A 369 24.44 3.72 21.44
C VAL A 369 25.01 3.53 20.03
N MET A 370 25.62 2.37 19.77
CA MET A 370 26.15 2.03 18.45
C MET A 370 25.05 2.00 17.38
N THR A 371 23.93 1.36 17.65
CA THR A 371 22.79 1.28 16.72
C THR A 371 22.23 2.66 16.42
N ALA A 372 22.08 3.53 17.43
CA ALA A 372 21.61 4.90 17.24
C ALA A 372 22.59 5.74 16.41
N ALA A 373 23.90 5.54 16.59
CA ALA A 373 24.93 6.21 15.77
C ALA A 373 24.85 5.74 14.31
N MET A 374 24.71 4.43 14.05
CA MET A 374 24.51 3.86 12.70
C MET A 374 23.25 4.43 12.04
N ASP A 375 22.14 4.47 12.75
CA ASP A 375 20.87 5.01 12.24
C ASP A 375 21.03 6.49 11.86
N ARG A 376 21.69 7.29 12.69
CA ARG A 376 21.93 8.72 12.44
C ARG A 376 22.77 8.93 11.18
N ILE A 377 23.86 8.17 11.00
CA ILE A 377 24.70 8.23 9.81
C ILE A 377 23.89 7.86 8.56
N ASN A 378 23.13 6.77 8.62
CA ASN A 378 22.32 6.30 7.51
C ASN A 378 21.16 7.23 7.14
N GLN A 379 20.63 7.99 8.10
CA GLN A 379 19.60 9.01 7.84
C GLN A 379 20.17 10.28 7.21
N SER A 380 21.31 10.77 7.71
CA SER A 380 21.88 12.05 7.29
C SER A 380 22.72 11.95 6.01
N MET A 381 23.50 10.89 5.85
CA MET A 381 24.49 10.78 4.78
C MET A 381 24.07 9.84 3.64
N GLY A 382 23.05 9.02 3.85
CA GLY A 382 22.51 8.13 2.83
C GLY A 382 22.22 6.72 3.35
N LYS A 383 21.24 6.10 2.75
CA LYS A 383 20.71 4.80 3.17
C LYS A 383 21.76 3.67 3.05
N ASP A 384 21.89 2.87 4.10
CA ASP A 384 22.75 1.68 4.16
C ASP A 384 24.27 1.97 4.00
N LEU A 385 24.76 3.14 4.36
CA LEU A 385 26.19 3.46 4.34
C LEU A 385 26.96 2.66 5.39
N VAL A 386 26.41 2.62 6.62
CA VAL A 386 26.93 1.78 7.69
C VAL A 386 25.99 0.60 7.89
N ARG A 387 26.51 -0.62 7.86
CA ARG A 387 25.73 -1.85 8.00
C ARG A 387 26.53 -2.95 8.70
N MET A 388 25.83 -3.97 9.16
CA MET A 388 26.47 -5.17 9.70
C MET A 388 27.12 -5.98 8.55
N ALA A 389 28.31 -6.54 8.76
CA ALA A 389 29.07 -7.29 7.74
C ALA A 389 28.23 -8.41 7.10
N VAL A 390 27.40 -9.10 7.88
CA VAL A 390 26.53 -10.20 7.42
C VAL A 390 25.45 -9.77 6.41
N GLN A 391 25.22 -8.47 6.23
CA GLN A 391 24.30 -7.95 5.24
C GLN A 391 24.87 -7.94 3.82
N GLY A 392 26.18 -8.22 3.64
CA GLY A 392 26.84 -8.27 2.36
C GLY A 392 26.77 -6.98 1.54
N TYR A 393 27.34 -7.00 0.35
CA TYR A 393 27.37 -5.83 -0.55
C TYR A 393 26.67 -6.08 -1.89
N GLU A 394 26.66 -7.29 -2.41
CA GLU A 394 26.22 -7.59 -3.79
C GLU A 394 24.71 -7.55 -4.00
N LYS A 395 23.90 -7.70 -2.97
CA LYS A 395 22.42 -7.62 -3.00
C LYS A 395 21.76 -8.30 -4.22
N ARG A 396 22.17 -9.54 -4.54
CA ARG A 396 21.62 -10.34 -5.67
C ARG A 396 20.12 -10.57 -5.58
N TYR A 397 19.57 -10.48 -4.38
CA TYR A 397 18.12 -10.56 -4.11
C TYR A 397 17.31 -9.34 -4.56
N ARG A 398 17.96 -8.28 -5.11
CA ARG A 398 17.25 -7.07 -5.54
C ARG A 398 16.17 -7.39 -6.58
N PRO A 399 15.01 -6.74 -6.49
CA PRO A 399 13.98 -6.88 -7.52
C PRO A 399 14.49 -6.34 -8.86
N LYS A 400 14.02 -6.93 -9.95
CA LYS A 400 14.20 -6.38 -11.29
C LYS A 400 13.35 -5.12 -11.41
N LEU A 401 13.94 -4.05 -11.95
CA LEU A 401 13.29 -2.76 -12.21
C LEU A 401 13.85 -2.22 -13.53
N ALA A 402 13.57 -2.95 -14.64
CA ALA A 402 14.16 -2.66 -15.94
C ALA A 402 13.69 -1.35 -16.57
N PHE A 403 12.49 -0.90 -16.19
CA PHE A 403 11.79 0.25 -16.79
C PHE A 403 11.60 1.39 -15.77
N ARG A 404 12.47 1.47 -14.75
CA ARG A 404 12.31 2.49 -13.71
C ARG A 404 12.66 3.88 -14.24
N SER A 405 11.74 4.82 -14.10
CA SER A 405 11.94 6.24 -14.37
C SER A 405 12.94 6.89 -13.39
N PRO A 406 13.54 8.03 -13.73
CA PRO A 406 14.33 8.83 -12.80
C PRO A 406 13.49 9.28 -11.58
N ARG A 407 14.18 9.55 -10.47
CA ARG A 407 13.56 10.10 -9.24
C ARG A 407 13.53 11.63 -9.33
N TYR A 408 12.72 12.13 -10.24
CA TYR A 408 12.67 13.53 -10.66
C TYR A 408 12.58 14.56 -9.53
N THR A 409 11.99 14.20 -8.39
CA THR A 409 11.72 15.13 -7.28
C THR A 409 12.58 14.91 -6.05
N THR A 410 13.22 13.74 -5.93
CA THR A 410 13.90 13.31 -4.70
C THR A 410 15.40 13.06 -4.88
N ASN A 411 15.92 13.17 -6.11
CA ASN A 411 17.35 13.04 -6.38
C ASN A 411 17.81 14.15 -7.33
N ILE A 412 18.63 15.08 -6.82
CA ILE A 412 19.12 16.22 -7.58
C ILE A 412 19.87 15.84 -8.87
N ARG A 413 20.51 14.65 -8.90
CA ARG A 413 21.24 14.15 -10.09
C ARG A 413 20.31 13.61 -11.18
N GLU A 414 19.05 13.36 -10.83
CA GLU A 414 18.01 12.79 -11.72
C GLU A 414 16.95 13.84 -12.10
N LEU A 415 17.15 15.13 -11.76
CA LEU A 415 16.28 16.23 -12.16
C LEU A 415 16.26 16.38 -13.70
N LEU A 416 15.13 16.86 -14.22
CA LEU A 416 15.02 17.23 -15.62
C LEU A 416 16.02 18.34 -15.94
N LYS A 417 16.81 18.13 -16.99
CA LYS A 417 17.77 19.11 -17.48
C LYS A 417 17.11 19.91 -18.60
N VAL A 418 17.04 21.21 -18.43
CA VAL A 418 16.66 22.12 -19.51
C VAL A 418 17.85 22.22 -20.46
N ARG A 419 17.63 21.93 -21.74
CA ARG A 419 18.58 22.28 -22.81
C ARG A 419 18.20 23.69 -23.30
N ILE A 420 19.11 24.63 -23.09
CA ILE A 420 19.02 25.98 -23.61
C ILE A 420 19.59 25.95 -25.01
#